data_482b213df74cdc094d3b195219f2f664
#
_entry.id   482b213df74cdc094d3b195219f2f664
#
_cell.length_a   1.000
_cell.length_b   1.000
_cell.length_c   1.000
_cell.angle_alpha   90.00
_cell.angle_beta   90.00
_cell.angle_gamma   90.00
#
_symmetry.space_group_name_H-M   'P 1'
#
loop_
_entity.id
_entity.type
_entity.pdbx_description
1 polymer ?
#
loop_
_entity_poly.entity_id
_entity_poly.type
_entity_poly.pdbx_seq_one_letter_code
_entity_poly.pdbx_strand_id
1 'polypeptide(L)'
;MIEKIEQLMQEISALQAKNAQEAEALRIKYLSKKGEISQLMNDFRSVPAELKKEVGMKINQLKNLAQEKINALKESAGEGSAAGASSIDLTRTPYPITLGSRHPLTIVKNEIVDIFSRLGFTLAEGPEVEDDWHVYSSLNFADDHPARDMQDTFFVESHPDIILRSHTSSVQSRVMEKTQPPIRILCPGRVYRNEAVSARAHCFFHQIEGLYVDKNVSFTDLKQVLLLFAQELFGPETKIRLRPSYFPFTEPSAEMDVSCTICGGKGCSMCKGSGWLEILGCGMVDPAVLEANGIDSSIYTGYAFGMGIERITNLKYQVKDLRMFSENDVRFLDEFTSAR
;
A
#
# COMPACT_ATOMS: atom_id res chain seq x y z
N MET A 1 6.08 -56.13 -61.20
CA MET A 1 6.41 -55.59 -59.89
C MET A 1 6.78 -54.08 -59.95
N ILE A 2 7.63 -53.67 -60.89
CA ILE A 2 8.04 -52.28 -61.09
C ILE A 2 6.81 -51.35 -61.29
N GLU A 3 5.93 -51.71 -62.20
CA GLU A 3 4.69 -50.98 -62.47
C GLU A 3 3.82 -50.80 -61.23
N LYS A 4 3.73 -51.79 -60.36
CA LYS A 4 2.96 -51.72 -59.10
C LYS A 4 3.62 -50.78 -58.11
N ILE A 5 4.97 -50.70 -58.07
CA ILE A 5 5.71 -49.76 -57.25
C ILE A 5 5.48 -48.32 -57.73
N GLU A 6 5.52 -48.07 -59.03
CA GLU A 6 5.30 -46.72 -59.61
C GLU A 6 3.87 -46.29 -59.45
N GLN A 7 2.89 -47.15 -59.53
CA GLN A 7 1.49 -46.84 -59.23
C GLN A 7 1.32 -46.47 -57.78
N LEU A 8 1.91 -47.21 -56.84
CA LEU A 8 1.87 -46.86 -55.41
C LEU A 8 2.61 -45.57 -55.10
N MET A 9 3.69 -45.24 -55.81
CA MET A 9 4.37 -43.93 -55.63
C MET A 9 3.48 -42.78 -56.06
N GLN A 10 2.71 -42.92 -57.15
CA GLN A 10 1.73 -41.91 -57.56
C GLN A 10 0.59 -41.74 -56.55
N GLU A 11 0.03 -42.88 -56.08
CA GLU A 11 -1.04 -42.87 -55.08
C GLU A 11 -0.58 -42.19 -53.80
N ILE A 12 0.62 -42.51 -53.31
CA ILE A 12 1.17 -41.92 -52.09
C ILE A 12 1.45 -40.43 -52.25
N SER A 13 1.91 -39.98 -53.39
CA SER A 13 2.13 -38.56 -53.68
C SER A 13 0.86 -37.76 -53.67
N ALA A 14 -0.28 -38.33 -54.06
CA ALA A 14 -1.59 -37.70 -54.11
C ALA A 14 -2.37 -37.77 -52.79
N LEU A 15 -1.84 -38.41 -51.73
CA LEU A 15 -2.50 -38.56 -50.45
C LEU A 15 -2.77 -37.21 -49.80
N GLN A 16 -3.97 -37.05 -49.24
CA GLN A 16 -4.39 -35.94 -48.39
C GLN A 16 -5.02 -36.48 -47.09
N ALA A 17 -4.87 -35.80 -46.01
CA ALA A 17 -5.52 -36.11 -44.73
C ALA A 17 -6.11 -34.83 -44.12
N LYS A 18 -7.33 -34.89 -43.67
CA LYS A 18 -8.06 -33.74 -43.08
C LYS A 18 -7.83 -33.62 -41.57
N ASN A 19 -7.39 -34.69 -40.95
CA ASN A 19 -7.15 -34.76 -39.51
C ASN A 19 -6.09 -35.78 -39.12
N ALA A 20 -5.61 -35.75 -37.90
CA ALA A 20 -4.57 -36.65 -37.41
C ALA A 20 -4.98 -38.13 -37.42
N GLN A 21 -6.28 -38.43 -37.28
CA GLN A 21 -6.78 -39.82 -37.35
C GLN A 21 -6.68 -40.40 -38.74
N GLU A 22 -7.01 -39.60 -39.78
CA GLU A 22 -6.85 -40.02 -41.19
C GLU A 22 -5.37 -40.20 -41.53
N ALA A 23 -4.50 -39.30 -41.08
CA ALA A 23 -3.05 -39.45 -41.29
C ALA A 23 -2.49 -40.72 -40.63
N GLU A 24 -2.99 -41.08 -39.45
CA GLU A 24 -2.60 -42.33 -38.77
C GLU A 24 -3.17 -43.58 -39.48
N ALA A 25 -4.38 -43.54 -40.01
CA ALA A 25 -4.97 -44.61 -40.80
C ALA A 25 -4.15 -44.85 -42.08
N LEU A 26 -3.67 -43.81 -42.77
CA LEU A 26 -2.79 -43.92 -43.94
C LEU A 26 -1.43 -44.51 -43.55
N ARG A 27 -0.87 -44.13 -42.39
CA ARG A 27 0.36 -44.76 -41.88
C ARG A 27 0.20 -46.25 -41.68
N ILE A 28 -0.91 -46.68 -41.10
CA ILE A 28 -1.21 -48.10 -40.87
C ILE A 28 -1.38 -48.83 -42.19
N LYS A 29 -2.08 -48.25 -43.16
CA LYS A 29 -2.33 -48.84 -44.46
C LYS A 29 -1.02 -49.11 -45.24
N TYR A 30 -0.11 -48.15 -45.28
CA TYR A 30 1.09 -48.27 -46.15
C TYR A 30 2.35 -48.75 -45.42
N LEU A 31 2.60 -48.28 -44.14
CA LEU A 31 3.87 -48.47 -43.41
C LEU A 31 3.82 -49.53 -42.30
N SER A 32 2.67 -50.08 -41.96
CA SER A 32 2.59 -51.11 -40.93
C SER A 32 3.22 -52.41 -41.29
N LYS A 33 3.45 -53.33 -40.34
CA LYS A 33 3.96 -54.69 -40.58
C LYS A 33 3.11 -55.50 -41.56
N LYS A 34 1.82 -55.21 -41.68
CA LYS A 34 0.87 -55.79 -42.63
C LYS A 34 0.50 -54.82 -43.75
N GLY A 35 1.14 -53.68 -43.85
CA GLY A 35 0.87 -52.69 -44.87
C GLY A 35 1.37 -53.07 -46.26
N GLU A 36 0.87 -52.33 -47.26
CA GLU A 36 1.12 -52.63 -48.69
C GLU A 36 2.61 -52.60 -49.02
N ILE A 37 3.43 -51.72 -48.46
CA ILE A 37 4.87 -51.65 -48.66
C ILE A 37 5.56 -52.86 -48.04
N SER A 38 5.11 -53.33 -46.88
CA SER A 38 5.67 -54.56 -46.27
C SER A 38 5.32 -55.83 -47.05
N GLN A 39 4.16 -55.89 -47.68
CA GLN A 39 3.79 -56.98 -48.54
C GLN A 39 4.68 -56.98 -49.77
N LEU A 40 4.95 -55.87 -50.44
CA LEU A 40 5.89 -55.74 -51.52
C LEU A 40 7.32 -56.17 -51.16
N MET A 41 7.75 -55.89 -49.93
CA MET A 41 9.04 -56.39 -49.41
C MET A 41 9.08 -57.91 -49.25
N ASN A 42 7.97 -58.51 -48.90
CA ASN A 42 7.88 -60.00 -48.87
C ASN A 42 7.92 -60.62 -50.30
N ASP A 43 7.19 -59.99 -51.24
CA ASP A 43 7.18 -60.46 -52.66
C ASP A 43 8.53 -60.25 -53.36
N PHE A 44 9.34 -59.31 -52.87
CA PHE A 44 10.70 -59.06 -53.36
C PHE A 44 11.60 -60.30 -53.28
N ARG A 45 11.34 -61.26 -52.39
CA ARG A 45 12.10 -62.49 -52.26
C ARG A 45 12.00 -63.35 -53.48
N SER A 46 10.92 -63.26 -54.23
CA SER A 46 10.66 -64.06 -55.46
C SER A 46 11.17 -63.43 -56.76
N VAL A 47 11.83 -62.26 -56.70
CA VAL A 47 12.35 -61.52 -57.85
C VAL A 47 13.64 -62.16 -58.36
N PRO A 48 13.82 -62.31 -59.68
CA PRO A 48 15.07 -62.77 -60.29
C PRO A 48 16.30 -61.97 -59.93
N ALA A 49 17.47 -62.59 -59.78
CA ALA A 49 18.68 -61.93 -59.28
C ALA A 49 19.11 -60.68 -60.06
N GLU A 50 18.86 -60.67 -61.37
CA GLU A 50 19.20 -59.52 -62.23
C GLU A 50 18.41 -58.25 -61.97
N LEU A 51 17.17 -58.36 -61.52
CA LEU A 51 16.29 -57.25 -61.27
C LEU A 51 16.26 -56.86 -59.80
N LYS A 52 16.86 -57.61 -58.86
CA LYS A 52 16.84 -57.35 -57.44
C LYS A 52 17.40 -55.99 -57.06
N LYS A 53 18.47 -55.56 -57.69
CA LYS A 53 19.11 -54.29 -57.38
C LYS A 53 18.19 -53.09 -57.70
N GLU A 54 17.56 -53.12 -58.86
CA GLU A 54 16.66 -52.05 -59.31
C GLU A 54 15.37 -52.03 -58.54
N VAL A 55 14.73 -53.18 -58.34
CA VAL A 55 13.49 -53.28 -57.54
C VAL A 55 13.72 -52.91 -56.08
N GLY A 56 14.88 -53.32 -55.51
CA GLY A 56 15.25 -52.94 -54.14
C GLY A 56 15.42 -51.40 -53.92
N MET A 57 16.06 -50.76 -54.94
CA MET A 57 16.16 -49.26 -54.88
C MET A 57 14.80 -48.58 -54.96
N LYS A 58 13.92 -49.03 -55.85
CA LYS A 58 12.57 -48.46 -55.99
C LYS A 58 11.69 -48.72 -54.78
N ILE A 59 11.77 -49.84 -54.10
CA ILE A 59 11.06 -50.16 -52.88
C ILE A 59 11.53 -49.18 -51.70
N ASN A 60 12.85 -48.96 -51.64
CA ASN A 60 13.39 -48.02 -50.67
C ASN A 60 12.94 -46.57 -50.95
N GLN A 61 12.93 -46.13 -52.19
CA GLN A 61 12.39 -44.83 -52.60
C GLN A 61 10.91 -44.70 -52.25
N LEU A 62 10.08 -45.70 -52.51
CA LEU A 62 8.67 -45.74 -52.14
C LEU A 62 8.46 -45.67 -50.67
N LYS A 63 9.26 -46.34 -49.84
CA LYS A 63 9.19 -46.30 -48.39
C LYS A 63 9.54 -44.94 -47.87
N ASN A 64 10.60 -44.30 -48.36
CA ASN A 64 11.00 -42.94 -47.93
C ASN A 64 9.93 -41.91 -48.33
N LEU A 65 9.43 -41.97 -49.57
CA LEU A 65 8.34 -41.11 -50.03
C LEU A 65 7.09 -41.23 -49.15
N ALA A 66 6.70 -42.45 -48.79
CA ALA A 66 5.56 -42.70 -47.91
C ALA A 66 5.78 -42.15 -46.51
N GLN A 67 6.99 -42.30 -45.96
CA GLN A 67 7.34 -41.77 -44.63
C GLN A 67 7.32 -40.24 -44.59
N GLU A 68 7.94 -39.61 -45.60
CA GLU A 68 7.97 -38.15 -45.71
C GLU A 68 6.57 -37.55 -45.89
N LYS A 69 5.77 -38.13 -46.81
CA LYS A 69 4.40 -37.66 -47.07
C LYS A 69 3.49 -37.77 -45.83
N ILE A 70 3.55 -38.91 -45.14
CA ILE A 70 2.74 -39.15 -43.93
C ILE A 70 3.19 -38.24 -42.78
N ASN A 71 4.47 -37.98 -42.63
CA ASN A 71 4.96 -37.04 -41.63
C ASN A 71 4.48 -35.60 -41.92
N ALA A 72 4.59 -35.15 -43.17
CA ALA A 72 4.07 -33.84 -43.58
C ALA A 72 2.55 -33.71 -43.36
N LEU A 73 1.79 -34.79 -43.63
CA LEU A 73 0.34 -34.80 -43.35
C LEU A 73 0.03 -34.78 -41.85
N LYS A 74 0.86 -35.38 -40.99
CA LYS A 74 0.72 -35.31 -39.55
C LYS A 74 1.02 -33.92 -38.99
N GLU A 75 2.07 -33.27 -39.48
CA GLU A 75 2.42 -31.89 -39.07
C GLU A 75 1.33 -30.91 -39.48
N SER A 76 0.87 -30.97 -40.74
CA SER A 76 -0.22 -30.10 -41.18
C SER A 76 -1.56 -30.37 -40.50
N ALA A 77 -1.83 -31.60 -40.10
CA ALA A 77 -3.02 -31.96 -39.33
C ALA A 77 -2.89 -31.63 -37.82
N GLY A 78 -1.65 -31.51 -37.31
CA GLY A 78 -1.35 -31.08 -35.94
C GLY A 78 -1.53 -29.58 -35.73
N GLU A 79 -1.21 -28.76 -36.73
CA GLU A 79 -1.43 -27.30 -36.65
C GLU A 79 -2.93 -26.93 -36.63
N GLY A 80 -3.79 -27.74 -37.22
CA GLY A 80 -5.25 -27.55 -37.13
C GLY A 80 -5.86 -27.97 -35.79
N SER A 81 -5.17 -28.75 -34.96
CA SER A 81 -5.64 -29.27 -33.68
C SER A 81 -5.35 -28.31 -32.51
N ALA A 82 -4.51 -27.30 -32.70
CA ALA A 82 -4.31 -26.23 -31.72
C ALA A 82 -5.51 -25.25 -31.61
N ALA A 83 -6.51 -25.38 -32.49
CA ALA A 83 -7.74 -24.59 -32.46
C ALA A 83 -8.73 -24.98 -31.33
N GLY A 84 -8.36 -25.95 -30.47
CA GLY A 84 -9.18 -26.36 -29.31
C GLY A 84 -8.68 -25.86 -27.96
N ALA A 85 -7.53 -25.21 -27.87
CA ALA A 85 -7.19 -24.42 -26.72
C ALA A 85 -8.11 -23.21 -26.73
N SER A 86 -8.98 -23.05 -25.74
CA SER A 86 -9.82 -21.90 -25.55
C SER A 86 -8.93 -20.65 -25.60
N SER A 87 -8.88 -20.01 -26.77
CA SER A 87 -8.17 -18.74 -26.87
C SER A 87 -8.92 -17.78 -25.96
N ILE A 88 -8.29 -17.43 -24.84
CA ILE A 88 -8.79 -16.36 -24.00
C ILE A 88 -8.96 -15.16 -24.92
N ASP A 89 -10.20 -14.73 -25.09
CA ASP A 89 -10.50 -13.56 -25.88
C ASP A 89 -9.92 -12.32 -25.17
N LEU A 90 -8.76 -11.89 -25.61
CA LEU A 90 -8.06 -10.72 -25.06
C LEU A 90 -8.77 -9.40 -25.38
N THR A 91 -9.80 -9.41 -26.21
CA THR A 91 -10.63 -8.22 -26.49
C THR A 91 -11.79 -8.06 -25.50
N ARG A 92 -12.08 -9.08 -24.67
CA ARG A 92 -13.08 -8.96 -23.61
C ARG A 92 -12.61 -7.94 -22.60
N THR A 93 -13.48 -7.02 -22.27
CA THR A 93 -13.27 -6.09 -21.17
C THR A 93 -12.99 -6.91 -19.90
N PRO A 94 -11.88 -6.69 -19.19
CA PRO A 94 -11.63 -7.37 -17.92
C PRO A 94 -12.77 -7.03 -16.95
N TYR A 95 -13.13 -7.99 -16.10
CA TYR A 95 -14.07 -7.71 -15.02
C TYR A 95 -13.51 -6.52 -14.22
N PRO A 96 -14.26 -5.42 -14.05
CA PRO A 96 -13.73 -4.27 -13.34
C PRO A 96 -13.44 -4.69 -11.90
N ILE A 97 -12.16 -4.83 -11.57
CA ILE A 97 -11.74 -4.96 -10.18
C ILE A 97 -11.76 -3.55 -9.63
N THR A 98 -12.76 -3.23 -8.80
CA THR A 98 -12.79 -1.97 -8.06
C THR A 98 -11.65 -2.01 -7.05
N LEU A 99 -10.65 -1.16 -7.27
CA LEU A 99 -9.61 -0.95 -6.28
C LEU A 99 -10.23 -0.17 -5.10
N GLY A 100 -10.00 -0.66 -3.88
CA GLY A 100 -10.36 0.08 -2.67
C GLY A 100 -9.54 1.36 -2.54
N SER A 101 -9.97 2.24 -1.64
CA SER A 101 -9.25 3.46 -1.25
C SER A 101 -8.58 3.30 0.11
N ARG A 102 -7.53 4.06 0.35
CA ARG A 102 -7.03 4.25 1.72
C ARG A 102 -7.94 5.24 2.44
N HIS A 103 -8.16 5.00 3.72
CA HIS A 103 -8.90 5.95 4.55
C HIS A 103 -8.19 7.32 4.57
N PRO A 104 -8.90 8.46 4.41
CA PRO A 104 -8.27 9.79 4.31
C PRO A 104 -7.40 10.15 5.51
N LEU A 105 -7.75 9.75 6.73
CA LEU A 105 -6.90 9.94 7.91
C LEU A 105 -5.57 9.18 7.77
N THR A 106 -5.59 7.98 7.19
CA THR A 106 -4.37 7.21 6.96
C THR A 106 -3.47 7.87 5.91
N ILE A 107 -4.06 8.43 4.85
CA ILE A 107 -3.33 9.16 3.81
C ILE A 107 -2.61 10.36 4.44
N VAL A 108 -3.33 11.19 5.19
CA VAL A 108 -2.76 12.38 5.83
C VAL A 108 -1.75 12.01 6.92
N LYS A 109 -2.04 10.97 7.73
CA LYS A 109 -1.07 10.47 8.72
C LYS A 109 0.25 10.08 8.06
N ASN A 110 0.20 9.30 6.98
CA ASN A 110 1.41 8.84 6.30
C ASN A 110 2.19 10.02 5.70
N GLU A 111 1.52 11.00 5.11
CA GLU A 111 2.16 12.19 4.57
C GLU A 111 2.87 13.01 5.66
N ILE A 112 2.23 13.20 6.83
CA ILE A 112 2.85 13.86 7.99
C ILE A 112 4.08 13.07 8.45
N VAL A 113 3.96 11.75 8.59
CA VAL A 113 5.05 10.88 8.99
C VAL A 113 6.22 10.95 8.00
N ASP A 114 5.94 10.95 6.69
CA ASP A 114 6.98 11.05 5.66
C ASP A 114 7.73 12.37 5.72
N ILE A 115 7.03 13.49 5.97
CA ILE A 115 7.66 14.81 6.14
C ILE A 115 8.64 14.78 7.33
N PHE A 116 8.18 14.35 8.50
CA PHE A 116 9.02 14.36 9.70
C PHE A 116 10.11 13.28 9.69
N SER A 117 9.89 12.14 9.04
CA SER A 117 10.93 11.11 8.87
C SER A 117 12.12 11.62 8.08
N ARG A 118 11.91 12.49 7.07
CA ARG A 118 12.99 13.19 6.34
C ARG A 118 13.76 14.18 7.22
N LEU A 119 13.16 14.62 8.33
CA LEU A 119 13.80 15.45 9.35
C LEU A 119 14.47 14.64 10.47
N GLY A 120 14.50 13.30 10.32
CA GLY A 120 15.15 12.38 11.26
C GLY A 120 14.29 12.00 12.46
N PHE A 121 12.97 12.21 12.43
CA PHE A 121 12.07 11.69 13.44
C PHE A 121 11.79 10.20 13.20
N THR A 122 11.75 9.42 14.26
CA THR A 122 11.38 8.01 14.26
C THR A 122 10.02 7.81 14.91
N LEU A 123 9.29 6.77 14.50
CA LEU A 123 7.99 6.47 15.08
C LEU A 123 8.14 5.79 16.44
N ALA A 124 7.33 6.22 17.41
CA ALA A 124 7.16 5.57 18.70
C ALA A 124 5.67 5.29 18.94
N GLU A 125 5.36 4.10 19.42
CA GLU A 125 3.99 3.68 19.72
C GLU A 125 3.89 3.30 21.21
N GLY A 126 2.68 3.41 21.76
CA GLY A 126 2.37 3.05 23.13
C GLY A 126 0.91 2.64 23.31
N PRO A 127 0.53 2.13 24.48
CA PRO A 127 -0.82 1.63 24.75
C PRO A 127 -1.86 2.77 24.72
N GLU A 128 -3.11 2.39 24.40
CA GLU A 128 -4.26 3.33 24.48
C GLU A 128 -4.84 3.38 25.89
N VAL A 129 -4.69 2.30 26.65
CA VAL A 129 -5.04 2.20 28.07
C VAL A 129 -3.79 2.50 28.89
N GLU A 130 -3.86 3.54 29.71
CA GLU A 130 -2.71 4.12 30.41
C GLU A 130 -3.00 4.35 31.89
N ASP A 131 -1.95 4.47 32.66
CA ASP A 131 -2.03 4.94 34.04
C ASP A 131 -2.00 6.47 34.13
N ASP A 132 -2.39 7.02 35.28
CA ASP A 132 -2.38 8.45 35.57
C ASP A 132 -0.98 9.07 35.45
N TRP A 133 0.07 8.32 35.85
CA TRP A 133 1.44 8.81 35.81
C TRP A 133 1.85 9.23 34.40
N HIS A 134 1.69 8.36 33.41
CA HIS A 134 2.13 8.62 32.04
C HIS A 134 1.25 9.64 31.31
N VAL A 135 -0.04 9.75 31.69
CA VAL A 135 -0.94 10.71 31.01
C VAL A 135 -0.87 12.09 31.64
N TYR A 136 -0.67 12.19 32.98
CA TYR A 136 -0.78 13.46 33.66
C TYR A 136 0.43 13.79 34.52
N SER A 137 0.78 12.98 35.53
CA SER A 137 1.74 13.36 36.55
C SER A 137 3.14 13.58 36.01
N SER A 138 3.64 12.72 35.11
CA SER A 138 4.95 12.84 34.43
C SER A 138 5.01 14.03 33.45
N LEU A 139 3.86 14.59 33.09
CA LEU A 139 3.68 15.70 32.15
C LEU A 139 3.33 17.02 32.82
N ASN A 140 3.63 17.14 34.13
CA ASN A 140 3.46 18.35 34.90
C ASN A 140 1.99 18.84 35.04
N PHE A 141 1.03 17.90 34.95
CA PHE A 141 -0.36 18.25 35.29
C PHE A 141 -0.55 18.30 36.80
N ALA A 142 -1.13 19.36 37.31
CA ALA A 142 -1.50 19.47 38.72
C ALA A 142 -2.58 18.41 39.09
N ASP A 143 -2.62 18.01 40.35
CA ASP A 143 -3.59 16.99 40.83
C ASP A 143 -5.04 17.42 40.68
N ASP A 144 -5.31 18.73 40.76
CA ASP A 144 -6.63 19.35 40.62
C ASP A 144 -6.92 19.88 39.21
N HIS A 145 -6.10 19.48 38.22
CA HIS A 145 -6.27 19.95 36.84
C HIS A 145 -7.58 19.43 36.24
N PRO A 146 -8.41 20.27 35.58
CA PRO A 146 -9.72 19.89 35.06
C PRO A 146 -9.67 18.70 34.07
N ALA A 147 -8.60 18.54 33.29
CA ALA A 147 -8.46 17.44 32.37
C ALA A 147 -8.43 16.05 33.03
N ARG A 148 -8.16 15.98 34.35
CA ARG A 148 -8.23 14.75 35.14
C ARG A 148 -9.65 14.39 35.58
N ASP A 149 -10.64 15.28 35.34
CA ASP A 149 -12.03 15.01 35.70
C ASP A 149 -12.67 13.97 34.83
N MET A 150 -13.55 13.15 35.39
CA MET A 150 -14.39 12.17 34.71
C MET A 150 -15.27 12.79 33.61
N GLN A 151 -15.51 14.10 33.65
CA GLN A 151 -16.23 14.80 32.59
C GLN A 151 -15.46 14.86 31.28
N ASP A 152 -14.11 14.88 31.32
CA ASP A 152 -13.25 15.02 30.14
C ASP A 152 -12.49 13.74 29.83
N THR A 153 -12.36 12.80 30.78
CA THR A 153 -11.54 11.58 30.67
C THR A 153 -12.38 10.31 30.83
N PHE A 154 -12.11 9.28 30.04
CA PHE A 154 -12.68 7.95 30.21
C PHE A 154 -11.83 7.11 31.17
N PHE A 155 -12.38 6.78 32.32
CA PHE A 155 -11.79 5.86 33.29
C PHE A 155 -12.18 4.42 32.97
N VAL A 156 -11.18 3.54 32.91
CA VAL A 156 -11.35 2.09 32.79
C VAL A 156 -11.44 1.46 34.19
N GLU A 157 -10.61 1.95 35.11
CA GLU A 157 -10.56 1.54 36.50
C GLU A 157 -10.21 2.76 37.35
N SER A 158 -10.75 2.79 38.57
CA SER A 158 -10.40 3.78 39.58
C SER A 158 -9.73 3.10 40.75
N HIS A 159 -8.62 3.67 41.23
CA HIS A 159 -7.83 3.19 42.39
C HIS A 159 -7.11 1.83 42.15
N PRO A 160 -6.03 1.76 41.31
CA PRO A 160 -5.35 2.88 40.66
C PRO A 160 -6.13 3.42 39.46
N ASP A 161 -5.94 4.67 39.13
CA ASP A 161 -6.59 5.30 37.99
C ASP A 161 -5.96 4.78 36.67
N ILE A 162 -6.74 3.97 35.98
CA ILE A 162 -6.43 3.48 34.62
C ILE A 162 -7.42 4.12 33.65
N ILE A 163 -6.91 4.78 32.65
CA ILE A 163 -7.67 5.64 31.76
C ILE A 163 -7.43 5.36 30.28
N LEU A 164 -8.33 5.78 29.43
CA LEU A 164 -8.06 5.92 28.01
C LEU A 164 -7.30 7.23 27.80
N ARG A 165 -6.12 7.17 27.17
CA ARG A 165 -5.26 8.34 26.98
C ARG A 165 -5.97 9.48 26.25
N SER A 166 -5.89 10.69 26.79
CA SER A 166 -6.48 11.91 26.21
C SER A 166 -5.59 12.61 25.17
N HIS A 167 -4.32 12.20 25.10
CA HIS A 167 -3.29 12.66 24.15
C HIS A 167 -2.22 11.57 23.97
N THR A 168 -1.35 11.72 22.98
CA THR A 168 -0.26 10.76 22.71
C THR A 168 1.04 11.11 23.46
N SER A 169 1.05 12.16 24.28
CA SER A 169 2.21 12.56 25.11
C SER A 169 2.62 11.47 26.11
N SER A 170 1.70 10.56 26.51
CA SER A 170 2.03 9.39 27.33
C SER A 170 3.12 8.51 26.70
N VAL A 171 3.15 8.42 25.36
CA VAL A 171 4.19 7.72 24.63
C VAL A 171 5.54 8.44 24.75
N GLN A 172 5.52 9.79 24.74
CA GLN A 172 6.73 10.60 24.94
C GLN A 172 7.34 10.33 26.32
N SER A 173 6.52 10.31 27.39
CA SER A 173 6.92 9.97 28.74
C SER A 173 7.58 8.57 28.79
N ARG A 174 6.92 7.55 28.24
CA ARG A 174 7.45 6.18 28.17
C ARG A 174 8.78 6.05 27.44
N VAL A 175 9.01 6.89 26.41
CA VAL A 175 10.29 6.91 25.69
C VAL A 175 11.35 7.62 26.53
N MET A 176 11.04 8.75 27.14
CA MET A 176 11.97 9.50 28.00
C MET A 176 12.45 8.70 29.21
N GLU A 177 11.58 7.89 29.82
CA GLU A 177 11.96 6.99 30.92
C GLU A 177 13.00 5.92 30.51
N LYS A 178 13.02 5.52 29.26
CA LYS A 178 13.84 4.38 28.77
C LYS A 178 15.03 4.81 27.94
N THR A 179 15.05 6.04 27.44
CA THR A 179 16.03 6.47 26.45
C THR A 179 16.61 7.84 26.85
N GLN A 180 17.93 7.93 26.87
CA GLN A 180 18.61 9.21 27.06
C GLN A 180 18.67 10.02 25.76
N PRO A 181 18.70 11.35 25.82
CA PRO A 181 18.88 12.19 24.64
C PRO A 181 20.16 11.87 23.85
N PRO A 182 20.17 12.02 22.52
CA PRO A 182 19.15 12.73 21.73
C PRO A 182 17.88 11.89 21.48
N ILE A 183 16.71 12.47 21.72
CA ILE A 183 15.40 11.86 21.43
C ILE A 183 14.75 12.66 20.31
N ARG A 184 14.29 12.00 19.27
CA ARG A 184 13.56 12.63 18.16
C ARG A 184 12.51 11.67 17.64
N ILE A 185 11.28 11.82 18.11
CA ILE A 185 10.19 10.87 17.89
C ILE A 185 8.90 11.53 17.45
N LEU A 186 8.10 10.77 16.70
CA LEU A 186 6.70 11.01 16.43
C LEU A 186 5.85 9.94 17.10
N CYS A 187 4.79 10.36 17.75
CA CYS A 187 3.85 9.49 18.46
C CYS A 187 2.46 9.59 17.82
N PRO A 188 2.20 8.88 16.69
CA PRO A 188 0.85 8.82 16.14
C PRO A 188 -0.02 7.87 16.96
N GLY A 189 -1.28 8.23 17.18
CA GLY A 189 -2.19 7.34 17.88
C GLY A 189 -3.60 7.89 18.03
N ARG A 190 -4.51 6.97 18.39
CA ARG A 190 -5.86 7.31 18.79
C ARG A 190 -5.86 7.85 20.22
N VAL A 191 -6.70 8.83 20.47
CA VAL A 191 -6.89 9.47 21.77
C VAL A 191 -8.38 9.61 22.05
N TYR A 192 -8.74 9.77 23.31
CA TYR A 192 -10.11 9.69 23.78
C TYR A 192 -10.43 10.89 24.69
N ARG A 193 -11.57 11.52 24.46
CA ARG A 193 -12.11 12.58 25.31
C ARG A 193 -13.60 12.37 25.48
N ASN A 194 -14.08 12.55 26.68
CA ASN A 194 -15.50 12.37 27.00
C ASN A 194 -16.34 13.57 26.49
N GLU A 195 -16.34 13.73 25.18
CA GLU A 195 -17.08 14.79 24.49
C GLU A 195 -18.30 14.23 23.74
N ALA A 196 -19.36 15.04 23.67
CA ALA A 196 -20.54 14.67 22.88
C ALA A 196 -20.21 14.66 21.38
N VAL A 197 -20.59 13.58 20.70
CA VAL A 197 -20.35 13.41 19.27
C VAL A 197 -21.14 14.45 18.48
N SER A 198 -20.47 15.17 17.60
CA SER A 198 -21.04 16.20 16.74
C SER A 198 -20.25 16.33 15.42
N ALA A 199 -20.67 17.22 14.53
CA ALA A 199 -19.91 17.51 13.32
C ALA A 199 -18.49 18.09 13.59
N ARG A 200 -18.18 18.52 14.82
CA ARG A 200 -16.94 19.20 15.20
C ARG A 200 -16.16 18.56 16.34
N ALA A 201 -16.76 17.61 17.04
CA ALA A 201 -16.18 16.88 18.17
C ALA A 201 -16.56 15.41 18.09
N HIS A 202 -15.67 14.53 18.55
CA HIS A 202 -15.92 13.09 18.65
C HIS A 202 -15.28 12.58 19.94
N CYS A 203 -15.84 11.52 20.51
CA CYS A 203 -15.31 10.91 21.73
C CYS A 203 -13.95 10.21 21.54
N PHE A 204 -13.52 10.01 20.32
CA PHE A 204 -12.16 9.63 19.96
C PHE A 204 -11.73 10.35 18.68
N PHE A 205 -10.43 10.58 18.55
CA PHE A 205 -9.82 11.13 17.34
C PHE A 205 -8.35 10.69 17.27
N HIS A 206 -7.63 11.11 16.25
CA HIS A 206 -6.24 10.71 16.05
C HIS A 206 -5.32 11.92 16.16
N GLN A 207 -4.25 11.76 16.93
CA GLN A 207 -3.19 12.75 17.06
C GLN A 207 -1.86 12.24 16.50
N ILE A 208 -1.03 13.16 16.08
CA ILE A 208 0.40 12.98 15.94
C ILE A 208 1.07 14.01 16.80
N GLU A 209 1.90 13.55 17.72
CA GLU A 209 2.74 14.43 18.53
C GLU A 209 4.21 14.17 18.20
N GLY A 210 5.01 15.22 18.23
CA GLY A 210 6.44 15.15 18.06
C GLY A 210 7.17 15.64 19.28
N LEU A 211 8.29 14.97 19.61
CA LEU A 211 9.22 15.34 20.67
C LEU A 211 10.64 15.36 20.12
N TYR A 212 11.36 16.45 20.38
CA TYR A 212 12.79 16.51 20.17
C TYR A 212 13.48 17.03 21.42
N VAL A 213 14.39 16.24 21.98
CA VAL A 213 15.19 16.59 23.15
C VAL A 213 16.67 16.35 22.81
N ASP A 214 17.47 17.39 22.98
CA ASP A 214 18.93 17.35 22.78
C ASP A 214 19.59 18.53 23.52
N LYS A 215 20.90 18.69 23.37
CA LYS A 215 21.61 19.87 23.90
C LYS A 215 21.30 21.10 23.07
N ASN A 216 21.06 22.23 23.75
CA ASN A 216 20.86 23.55 23.13
C ASN A 216 19.70 23.65 22.12
N VAL A 217 18.67 22.83 22.27
CA VAL A 217 17.45 22.95 21.45
C VAL A 217 16.71 24.25 21.83
N SER A 218 16.29 24.99 20.80
CA SER A 218 15.69 26.31 20.97
C SER A 218 14.29 26.41 20.35
N PHE A 219 13.53 27.43 20.76
CA PHE A 219 12.25 27.79 20.18
C PHE A 219 12.36 28.15 18.68
N THR A 220 13.54 28.62 18.25
CA THR A 220 13.81 28.88 16.83
C THR A 220 13.86 27.59 16.01
N ASP A 221 14.43 26.52 16.58
CA ASP A 221 14.45 25.20 15.94
C ASP A 221 13.05 24.67 15.76
N LEU A 222 12.21 24.75 16.80
CA LEU A 222 10.79 24.41 16.72
C LEU A 222 10.08 25.19 15.60
N LYS A 223 10.27 26.51 15.54
CA LYS A 223 9.64 27.37 14.55
C LYS A 223 10.07 27.00 13.12
N GLN A 224 11.33 26.67 12.89
CA GLN A 224 11.85 26.27 11.58
C GLN A 224 11.27 24.93 11.13
N VAL A 225 11.25 23.94 12.01
CA VAL A 225 10.68 22.62 11.73
C VAL A 225 9.20 22.72 11.39
N LEU A 226 8.43 23.51 12.17
CA LEU A 226 7.01 23.70 11.94
C LEU A 226 6.72 24.52 10.66
N LEU A 227 7.56 25.48 10.30
CA LEU A 227 7.45 26.20 9.03
C LEU A 227 7.67 25.24 7.85
N LEU A 228 8.72 24.44 7.89
CA LEU A 228 9.01 23.46 6.85
C LEU A 228 7.86 22.44 6.72
N PHE A 229 7.37 21.92 7.83
CA PHE A 229 6.19 21.05 7.85
C PHE A 229 4.97 21.68 7.17
N ALA A 230 4.66 22.94 7.53
CA ALA A 230 3.52 23.64 6.96
C ALA A 230 3.67 23.87 5.46
N GLN A 231 4.87 24.20 4.97
CA GLN A 231 5.16 24.41 3.56
C GLN A 231 5.12 23.12 2.75
N GLU A 232 5.64 22.03 3.28
CA GLU A 232 5.60 20.70 2.65
C GLU A 232 4.15 20.18 2.54
N LEU A 233 3.35 20.36 3.59
CA LEU A 233 1.99 19.81 3.64
C LEU A 233 0.96 20.66 2.87
N PHE A 234 1.07 21.98 2.95
CA PHE A 234 0.07 22.92 2.42
C PHE A 234 0.56 23.76 1.24
N GLY A 235 1.83 23.62 0.86
CA GLY A 235 2.46 24.32 -0.24
C GLY A 235 3.42 25.42 0.18
N PRO A 236 4.39 25.78 -0.70
CA PRO A 236 5.56 26.63 -0.38
C PRO A 236 5.22 28.07 0.04
N GLU A 237 4.04 28.57 -0.37
CA GLU A 237 3.60 29.92 -0.01
C GLU A 237 2.93 30.01 1.37
N THR A 238 2.82 28.86 2.08
CA THR A 238 2.19 28.80 3.39
C THR A 238 3.01 29.56 4.42
N LYS A 239 2.33 30.44 5.15
CA LYS A 239 2.91 31.19 6.27
C LYS A 239 2.39 30.63 7.57
N ILE A 240 3.22 30.68 8.60
CA ILE A 240 2.84 30.32 9.97
C ILE A 240 2.78 31.54 10.86
N ARG A 241 1.94 31.46 11.89
CA ARG A 241 1.84 32.41 12.99
C ARG A 241 1.78 31.63 14.28
N LEU A 242 2.66 31.94 15.22
CA LEU A 242 2.64 31.40 16.58
C LEU A 242 1.93 32.42 17.52
N ARG A 243 0.91 31.94 18.21
CA ARG A 243 0.20 32.72 19.25
C ARG A 243 0.56 32.17 20.62
N PRO A 244 0.90 32.99 21.61
CA PRO A 244 1.11 32.50 22.97
C PRO A 244 -0.09 31.70 23.46
N SER A 245 0.17 30.61 24.14
CA SER A 245 -0.83 29.72 24.76
C SER A 245 -0.25 29.11 26.04
N TYR A 246 -0.99 28.27 26.71
CA TYR A 246 -0.56 27.58 27.92
C TYR A 246 -0.85 26.08 27.78
N PHE A 247 0.18 25.26 28.05
CA PHE A 247 0.04 23.84 28.27
C PHE A 247 0.90 23.43 29.46
N PRO A 248 0.43 22.52 30.35
CA PRO A 248 1.16 22.12 31.55
C PRO A 248 2.58 21.58 31.28
N PHE A 249 2.77 20.95 30.13
CA PHE A 249 4.00 20.25 29.74
C PHE A 249 4.98 21.09 28.92
N THR A 250 4.65 22.34 28.60
CA THR A 250 5.55 23.21 27.80
C THR A 250 5.58 24.66 28.33
N GLU A 251 6.80 25.27 28.31
CA GLU A 251 7.00 26.69 28.63
C GLU A 251 8.26 27.20 27.87
N PRO A 252 8.15 28.21 26.99
CA PRO A 252 6.91 28.84 26.51
C PRO A 252 6.07 27.96 25.61
N SER A 253 4.76 28.14 25.67
CA SER A 253 3.79 27.42 24.85
C SER A 253 3.20 28.33 23.77
N ALA A 254 2.83 27.75 22.64
CA ALA A 254 2.17 28.45 21.54
C ALA A 254 1.18 27.55 20.80
N GLU A 255 0.17 28.18 20.23
CA GLU A 255 -0.65 27.59 19.18
C GLU A 255 -0.17 28.05 17.81
N MET A 256 -0.09 27.16 16.85
CA MET A 256 0.33 27.48 15.49
C MET A 256 -0.85 27.56 14.54
N ASP A 257 -0.96 28.71 13.89
CA ASP A 257 -1.87 28.92 12.78
C ASP A 257 -1.11 28.89 11.45
N VAL A 258 -1.77 28.39 10.41
CA VAL A 258 -1.32 28.50 9.02
C VAL A 258 -2.18 29.52 8.26
N SER A 259 -1.60 30.17 7.25
CA SER A 259 -2.38 31.00 6.32
C SER A 259 -3.44 30.15 5.62
N CYS A 260 -4.68 30.63 5.58
CA CYS A 260 -5.79 29.88 4.99
C CYS A 260 -5.51 29.58 3.50
N THR A 261 -5.37 28.33 3.17
CA THR A 261 -5.07 27.85 1.81
C THR A 261 -6.22 28.09 0.82
N ILE A 262 -7.46 28.19 1.33
CA ILE A 262 -8.66 28.40 0.50
C ILE A 262 -8.76 29.84 0.02
N CYS A 263 -8.50 30.82 0.88
CA CYS A 263 -8.64 32.24 0.52
C CYS A 263 -7.29 32.98 0.40
N GLY A 264 -6.16 32.29 0.51
CA GLY A 264 -4.84 32.90 0.46
C GLY A 264 -4.62 33.98 1.54
N GLY A 265 -5.24 33.82 2.71
CA GLY A 265 -5.15 34.76 3.81
C GLY A 265 -6.11 35.97 3.75
N LYS A 266 -6.99 36.06 2.73
CA LYS A 266 -7.90 37.20 2.55
C LYS A 266 -9.13 37.18 3.49
N GLY A 267 -9.44 36.04 4.07
CA GLY A 267 -10.63 35.80 4.87
C GLY A 267 -11.76 35.12 4.08
N CYS A 268 -12.31 34.04 4.62
CA CYS A 268 -13.45 33.30 4.05
C CYS A 268 -14.27 32.66 5.17
N SER A 269 -15.34 31.95 4.82
CA SER A 269 -16.19 31.23 5.78
C SER A 269 -15.45 30.16 6.57
N MET A 270 -14.47 29.47 5.95
CA MET A 270 -13.66 28.44 6.61
C MET A 270 -12.79 29.04 7.73
N CYS A 271 -12.07 30.09 7.46
CA CYS A 271 -11.25 30.79 8.44
C CYS A 271 -12.03 31.87 9.25
N LYS A 272 -13.34 31.93 9.12
CA LYS A 272 -14.23 32.90 9.79
C LYS A 272 -13.76 34.35 9.62
N GLY A 273 -13.28 34.69 8.42
CA GLY A 273 -12.78 36.00 8.08
C GLY A 273 -11.39 36.35 8.56
N SER A 274 -10.74 35.51 9.39
CA SER A 274 -9.42 35.81 10.00
C SER A 274 -8.24 35.68 9.01
N GLY A 275 -8.39 34.89 7.94
CA GLY A 275 -7.28 34.52 7.05
C GLY A 275 -6.32 33.44 7.60
N TRP A 276 -6.55 32.95 8.83
CA TRP A 276 -5.70 32.03 9.55
C TRP A 276 -6.48 30.82 10.06
N LEU A 277 -5.82 29.67 10.13
CA LEU A 277 -6.38 28.40 10.57
C LEU A 277 -5.42 27.76 11.58
N GLU A 278 -5.88 27.59 12.80
CA GLU A 278 -5.16 26.86 13.83
C GLU A 278 -5.05 25.38 13.48
N ILE A 279 -3.85 24.80 13.59
CA ILE A 279 -3.61 23.41 13.24
C ILE A 279 -2.96 22.57 14.35
N LEU A 280 -2.19 23.19 15.26
CA LEU A 280 -1.48 22.45 16.30
C LEU A 280 -1.12 23.33 17.51
N GLY A 281 -0.90 22.69 18.66
CA GLY A 281 -0.21 23.24 19.81
C GLY A 281 1.26 22.84 19.84
N CYS A 282 2.11 23.70 20.39
CA CYS A 282 3.55 23.44 20.49
C CYS A 282 4.20 24.25 21.62
N GLY A 283 5.44 23.91 21.96
CA GLY A 283 6.21 24.67 22.93
C GLY A 283 7.55 24.03 23.26
N MET A 284 8.34 24.71 24.09
CA MET A 284 9.53 24.13 24.69
C MET A 284 9.09 23.19 25.82
N VAL A 285 9.69 22.02 25.91
CA VAL A 285 9.38 21.06 26.97
C VAL A 285 9.73 21.69 28.32
N ASP A 286 8.78 21.65 29.26
CA ASP A 286 8.98 22.17 30.61
C ASP A 286 10.11 21.38 31.31
N PRO A 287 11.08 22.05 31.98
CA PRO A 287 12.13 21.37 32.73
C PRO A 287 11.61 20.33 33.72
N ALA A 288 10.46 20.57 34.35
CA ALA A 288 9.84 19.62 35.29
C ALA A 288 9.44 18.33 34.61
N VAL A 289 9.02 18.36 33.33
CA VAL A 289 8.71 17.17 32.53
C VAL A 289 9.98 16.37 32.26
N LEU A 290 11.09 17.00 31.88
CA LEU A 290 12.36 16.32 31.67
C LEU A 290 12.84 15.62 32.93
N GLU A 291 12.82 16.35 34.09
CA GLU A 291 13.24 15.83 35.39
C GLU A 291 12.36 14.68 35.88
N ALA A 292 11.03 14.80 35.75
CA ALA A 292 10.09 13.73 36.12
C ALA A 292 10.35 12.42 35.33
N ASN A 293 10.89 12.52 34.12
CA ASN A 293 11.24 11.40 33.26
C ASN A 293 12.74 11.04 33.30
N GLY A 294 13.52 11.55 34.26
CA GLY A 294 14.92 11.18 34.49
C GLY A 294 15.92 11.80 33.52
N ILE A 295 15.57 12.92 32.88
CA ILE A 295 16.46 13.67 31.98
C ILE A 295 16.90 14.96 32.66
N ASP A 296 18.22 15.21 32.70
CA ASP A 296 18.81 16.41 33.35
C ASP A 296 18.50 17.68 32.52
N SER A 297 17.58 18.50 33.03
CA SER A 297 17.13 19.75 32.42
C SER A 297 18.19 20.85 32.37
N SER A 298 19.27 20.72 33.16
CA SER A 298 20.41 21.65 33.12
C SER A 298 21.32 21.42 31.89
N ILE A 299 21.26 20.23 31.27
CA ILE A 299 22.05 19.82 30.14
C ILE A 299 21.22 19.80 28.84
N TYR A 300 19.99 19.34 28.96
CA TYR A 300 19.10 19.08 27.80
C TYR A 300 17.92 20.03 27.80
N THR A 301 17.57 20.42 26.60
CA THR A 301 16.33 21.17 26.30
C THR A 301 15.58 20.46 25.19
N GLY A 302 14.31 20.75 25.04
CA GLY A 302 13.52 20.11 24.00
C GLY A 302 12.34 20.94 23.57
N TYR A 303 11.73 20.54 22.47
CA TYR A 303 10.43 21.05 22.05
C TYR A 303 9.47 19.90 21.76
N ALA A 304 8.18 20.20 21.93
CA ALA A 304 7.11 19.30 21.57
C ALA A 304 6.04 20.03 20.74
N PHE A 305 5.31 19.28 19.94
CA PHE A 305 4.15 19.76 19.20
C PHE A 305 3.12 18.63 19.05
N GLY A 306 1.84 19.00 18.92
CA GLY A 306 0.76 18.03 18.78
C GLY A 306 -0.34 18.52 17.88
N MET A 307 -0.79 17.67 16.94
CA MET A 307 -1.81 18.00 15.95
C MET A 307 -2.87 16.89 15.82
N GLY A 308 -4.13 17.30 15.66
CA GLY A 308 -5.22 16.39 15.34
C GLY A 308 -5.25 16.07 13.84
N ILE A 309 -5.20 14.76 13.48
CA ILE A 309 -5.18 14.34 12.08
C ILE A 309 -6.48 14.70 11.37
N GLU A 310 -7.62 14.56 12.05
CA GLU A 310 -8.93 14.94 11.52
C GLU A 310 -8.99 16.43 11.16
N ARG A 311 -8.41 17.28 12.00
CA ARG A 311 -8.35 18.73 11.76
C ARG A 311 -7.60 19.05 10.48
N ILE A 312 -6.44 18.46 10.29
CA ILE A 312 -5.61 18.62 9.09
C ILE A 312 -6.30 18.03 7.86
N THR A 313 -6.90 16.85 8.00
CA THR A 313 -7.65 16.19 6.92
C THR A 313 -8.84 17.02 6.48
N ASN A 314 -9.59 17.61 7.43
CA ASN A 314 -10.67 18.52 7.12
C ASN A 314 -10.22 19.74 6.31
N LEU A 315 -9.06 20.31 6.66
CA LEU A 315 -8.51 21.44 5.95
C LEU A 315 -8.04 21.08 4.55
N LYS A 316 -7.40 19.92 4.41
CA LYS A 316 -6.85 19.45 3.14
C LYS A 316 -7.93 19.05 2.13
N TYR A 317 -8.92 18.29 2.58
CA TYR A 317 -9.98 17.72 1.73
C TYR A 317 -11.33 18.43 1.88
N GLN A 318 -11.41 19.50 2.67
CA GLN A 318 -12.62 20.29 2.90
C GLN A 318 -13.81 19.48 3.44
N VAL A 319 -13.54 18.43 4.20
CA VAL A 319 -14.56 17.65 4.91
C VAL A 319 -15.16 18.51 6.02
N LYS A 320 -16.48 18.57 6.09
CA LYS A 320 -17.20 19.48 7.00
C LYS A 320 -17.71 18.83 8.27
N ASP A 321 -17.71 17.51 8.31
CA ASP A 321 -18.28 16.72 9.40
C ASP A 321 -17.30 15.62 9.82
N LEU A 322 -16.83 15.67 11.08
CA LEU A 322 -15.88 14.70 11.62
C LEU A 322 -16.44 13.27 11.67
N ARG A 323 -17.76 13.12 11.78
CA ARG A 323 -18.42 11.80 11.86
C ARG A 323 -18.18 10.96 10.62
N MET A 324 -18.01 11.60 9.45
CA MET A 324 -17.73 10.92 8.19
C MET A 324 -16.47 10.04 8.25
N PHE A 325 -15.51 10.38 9.10
CA PHE A 325 -14.30 9.57 9.30
C PHE A 325 -14.53 8.28 10.11
N SER A 326 -15.64 8.18 10.85
CA SER A 326 -15.95 7.05 11.73
C SER A 326 -17.16 6.22 11.28
N GLU A 327 -18.00 6.75 10.38
CA GLU A 327 -19.23 6.10 9.93
C GLU A 327 -19.00 4.97 8.90
N ASN A 328 -17.79 4.87 8.34
CA ASN A 328 -17.43 3.85 7.35
C ASN A 328 -18.35 3.84 6.10
N ASP A 329 -18.82 5.01 5.67
CA ASP A 329 -19.65 5.15 4.46
C ASP A 329 -18.76 4.92 3.21
N VAL A 330 -19.05 3.86 2.46
CA VAL A 330 -18.30 3.47 1.26
C VAL A 330 -18.32 4.59 0.21
N ARG A 331 -19.42 5.34 0.08
CA ARG A 331 -19.52 6.46 -0.88
C ARG A 331 -18.51 7.57 -0.56
N PHE A 332 -18.32 7.85 0.73
CA PHE A 332 -17.31 8.80 1.18
C PHE A 332 -15.90 8.26 0.94
N LEU A 333 -15.65 6.99 1.23
CA LEU A 333 -14.33 6.38 1.04
C LEU A 333 -13.95 6.29 -0.45
N ASP A 334 -14.91 6.05 -1.33
CA ASP A 334 -14.68 5.97 -2.78
C ASP A 334 -14.22 7.31 -3.40
N GLU A 335 -14.49 8.44 -2.76
CA GLU A 335 -13.97 9.75 -3.18
C GLU A 335 -12.42 9.83 -3.09
N PHE A 336 -11.78 8.94 -2.33
CA PHE A 336 -10.33 8.92 -2.10
C PHE A 336 -9.58 7.86 -2.92
N THR A 337 -10.22 7.21 -3.90
CA THR A 337 -9.58 6.16 -4.72
C THR A 337 -8.39 6.65 -5.53
N SER A 338 -8.34 7.92 -5.89
CA SER A 338 -7.22 8.57 -6.59
C SER A 338 -6.20 9.26 -5.67
N ALA A 339 -6.50 9.38 -4.37
CA ALA A 339 -5.59 9.97 -3.40
C ALA A 339 -4.51 8.94 -3.01
N ARG A 340 -3.24 9.32 -3.18
CA ARG A 340 -2.08 8.46 -2.92
C ARG A 340 -1.30 8.95 -1.71
#